data_c313b7f0400d7757f965d7cfcd2f9829
#
_entry.id   c313b7f0400d7757f965d7cfcd2f9829
#
_cell.length_a   1.000
_cell.length_b   1.000
_cell.length_c   1.000
_cell.angle_alpha   90.00
_cell.angle_beta   90.00
_cell.angle_gamma   90.00
#
_symmetry.space_group_name_H-M   'P 1'
#
loop_
_entity.id
_entity.type
_entity.pdbx_description
1 polymer ?
#
loop_
_entity_poly.entity_id
_entity_poly.type
_entity_poly.pdbx_seq_one_letter_code
_entity_poly.pdbx_strand_id
1 'polypeptide(L)'
;MSASSGPTAAVVTSAVLKYADVPGGLMPLLHEIQAGLGHIPKNSVAAIASGMGLSRAEVHGVISFYHDFRYQPRGMTTIHVCRAEACQAMGSRILEAHVKARLGIDYGDTTADGRFSLEPVY
;
A
#
# COMPACT_ATOMS: atom_id res chain seq x y z
N MET A 1 -20.68 6.40 -10.12
CA MET A 1 -20.67 6.05 -9.16
C MET A 1 -20.79 4.70 -8.80
N SER A 2 -21.05 3.89 -9.63
CA SER A 2 -21.05 2.50 -9.29
C SER A 2 -19.74 2.02 -8.69
N ALA A 3 -18.64 2.68 -9.00
CA ALA A 3 -17.35 2.33 -8.40
C ALA A 3 -17.39 2.41 -6.88
N SER A 4 -18.28 3.18 -6.32
CA SER A 4 -18.40 3.31 -4.89
C SER A 4 -19.34 2.31 -4.26
N SER A 5 -19.95 1.42 -5.04
CA SER A 5 -20.77 0.37 -4.49
C SER A 5 -20.00 -0.94 -4.48
N GLY A 6 -20.44 -1.90 -3.67
CA GLY A 6 -19.83 -3.21 -3.58
C GLY A 6 -18.83 -3.34 -2.42
N PRO A 7 -18.02 -4.41 -2.41
CA PRO A 7 -17.16 -4.70 -1.26
C PRO A 7 -16.16 -3.60 -0.93
N THR A 8 -15.61 -2.92 -1.95
CA THR A 8 -14.66 -1.85 -1.75
C THR A 8 -15.30 -0.69 -0.96
N ALA A 9 -16.47 -0.25 -1.37
CA ALA A 9 -17.16 0.82 -0.68
C ALA A 9 -17.54 0.41 0.75
N ALA A 10 -17.94 -0.84 0.95
CA ALA A 10 -18.32 -1.33 2.26
C ALA A 10 -17.14 -1.30 3.23
N VAL A 11 -15.96 -1.72 2.78
CA VAL A 11 -14.75 -1.71 3.61
C VAL A 11 -14.38 -0.28 3.99
N VAL A 12 -14.39 0.64 3.01
CA VAL A 12 -14.04 2.04 3.26
C VAL A 12 -15.04 2.68 4.22
N THR A 13 -16.34 2.51 3.98
CA THR A 13 -17.37 3.10 4.83
C THR A 13 -17.29 2.57 6.25
N SER A 14 -17.12 1.27 6.41
CA SER A 14 -16.99 0.64 7.73
C SER A 14 -15.79 1.19 8.49
N ALA A 15 -14.66 1.31 7.82
CA ALA A 15 -13.44 1.84 8.45
C ALA A 15 -13.62 3.31 8.84
N VAL A 16 -14.21 4.12 7.99
CA VAL A 16 -14.46 5.53 8.28
C VAL A 16 -15.37 5.66 9.51
N LEU A 17 -16.46 4.91 9.57
CA LEU A 17 -17.36 4.95 10.71
C LEU A 17 -16.66 4.54 12.01
N LYS A 18 -15.78 3.57 11.92
CA LYS A 18 -15.07 3.08 13.10
C LYS A 18 -14.08 4.11 13.66
N TYR A 19 -13.42 4.85 12.80
CA TYR A 19 -12.32 5.74 13.22
C TYR A 19 -12.65 7.24 13.15
N ALA A 20 -13.85 7.62 12.72
CA ALA A 20 -14.19 9.02 12.52
C ALA A 20 -14.02 9.87 13.78
N ASP A 21 -14.34 9.31 14.94
CA ASP A 21 -14.27 10.04 16.22
C ASP A 21 -13.02 9.71 17.03
N VAL A 22 -12.08 8.95 16.44
CA VAL A 22 -10.87 8.54 17.15
C VAL A 22 -9.76 9.55 16.87
N PRO A 23 -9.19 10.19 17.93
CA PRO A 23 -8.05 11.08 17.72
C PRO A 23 -6.90 10.35 17.06
N GLY A 24 -6.34 10.91 15.99
CA GLY A 24 -5.28 10.25 15.26
C GLY A 24 -5.73 9.01 14.51
N GLY A 25 -7.01 8.88 14.22
CA GLY A 25 -7.59 7.68 13.62
C GLY A 25 -7.25 7.44 12.16
N LEU A 26 -6.63 8.41 11.47
CA LEU A 26 -6.32 8.26 10.05
C LEU A 26 -5.37 7.10 9.78
N MET A 27 -4.30 6.97 10.56
CA MET A 27 -3.32 5.88 10.35
C MET A 27 -3.94 4.50 10.53
N PRO A 28 -4.60 4.19 11.64
CA PRO A 28 -5.24 2.87 11.78
C PRO A 28 -6.36 2.66 10.76
N LEU A 29 -7.05 3.71 10.35
CA LEU A 29 -8.08 3.62 9.31
C LEU A 29 -7.48 3.17 7.99
N LEU A 30 -6.37 3.79 7.58
CA LEU A 30 -5.68 3.44 6.34
C LEU A 30 -5.14 2.01 6.39
N HIS A 31 -4.59 1.60 7.53
CA HIS A 31 -4.11 0.22 7.70
C HIS A 31 -5.26 -0.78 7.57
N GLU A 32 -6.41 -0.47 8.14
CA GLU A 32 -7.55 -1.38 8.06
C GLU A 32 -8.08 -1.51 6.63
N ILE A 33 -8.18 -0.41 5.90
CA ILE A 33 -8.58 -0.44 4.50
C ILE A 33 -7.60 -1.26 3.68
N GLN A 34 -6.32 -1.01 3.84
CA GLN A 34 -5.30 -1.73 3.10
C GLN A 34 -5.27 -3.22 3.44
N ALA A 35 -5.46 -3.57 4.71
CA ALA A 35 -5.53 -4.96 5.12
C ALA A 35 -6.72 -5.69 4.47
N GLY A 36 -7.85 -4.98 4.32
CA GLY A 36 -9.04 -5.57 3.72
C GLY A 36 -9.01 -5.64 2.20
N LEU A 37 -8.40 -4.66 1.54
CA LEU A 37 -8.44 -4.52 0.08
C LEU A 37 -7.09 -4.77 -0.60
N GLY A 38 -6.01 -4.84 0.15
CA GLY A 38 -4.67 -5.01 -0.40
C GLY A 38 -4.03 -3.70 -0.86
N HIS A 39 -4.79 -2.62 -0.88
CA HIS A 39 -4.33 -1.29 -1.27
C HIS A 39 -5.35 -0.26 -0.82
N ILE A 40 -5.02 1.02 -0.97
CA ILE A 40 -5.98 2.09 -0.69
C ILE A 40 -6.50 2.60 -2.03
N PRO A 41 -7.77 2.35 -2.36
CA PRO A 41 -8.31 2.79 -3.65
C PRO A 41 -8.22 4.30 -3.79
N LYS A 42 -7.69 4.77 -4.92
CA LYS A 42 -7.50 6.19 -5.14
C LYS A 42 -8.80 6.98 -5.07
N ASN A 43 -9.90 6.38 -5.53
CA ASN A 43 -11.20 7.01 -5.49
C ASN A 43 -11.84 7.03 -4.10
N SER A 44 -11.22 6.38 -3.11
CA SER A 44 -11.71 6.41 -1.73
C SER A 44 -11.17 7.60 -0.93
N VAL A 45 -10.17 8.30 -1.45
CA VAL A 45 -9.54 9.42 -0.73
C VAL A 45 -10.56 10.50 -0.39
N ALA A 46 -11.46 10.84 -1.29
CA ALA A 46 -12.49 11.86 -1.02
C ALA A 46 -13.41 11.45 0.12
N ALA A 47 -13.83 10.19 0.16
CA ALA A 47 -14.70 9.68 1.21
C ALA A 47 -13.97 9.64 2.56
N ILE A 48 -12.71 9.24 2.56
CA ILE A 48 -11.89 9.21 3.77
C ILE A 48 -11.72 10.63 4.32
N ALA A 49 -11.35 11.57 3.45
CA ALA A 49 -11.15 12.96 3.86
C ALA A 49 -12.44 13.56 4.44
N SER A 50 -13.55 13.35 3.76
CA SER A 50 -14.84 13.86 4.22
C SER A 50 -15.22 13.26 5.58
N GLY A 51 -15.09 11.95 5.74
CA GLY A 51 -15.45 11.27 6.97
C GLY A 51 -14.55 11.61 8.16
N MET A 52 -13.29 11.92 7.89
CA MET A 52 -12.31 12.23 8.94
C MET A 52 -12.18 13.73 9.21
N GLY A 53 -12.87 14.57 8.44
CA GLY A 53 -12.75 16.02 8.62
C GLY A 53 -11.41 16.57 8.16
N LEU A 54 -10.80 15.95 7.16
CA LEU A 54 -9.51 16.34 6.60
C LEU A 54 -9.66 16.75 5.14
N SER A 55 -8.63 17.41 4.62
CA SER A 55 -8.58 17.69 3.18
C SER A 55 -8.08 16.47 2.43
N ARG A 56 -8.40 16.39 1.13
CA ARG A 56 -7.87 15.32 0.29
C ARG A 56 -6.35 15.38 0.21
N ALA A 57 -5.79 16.60 0.21
CA ALA A 57 -4.34 16.77 0.19
C ALA A 57 -3.68 16.19 1.43
N GLU A 58 -4.30 16.35 2.60
CA GLU A 58 -3.79 15.77 3.83
C GLU A 58 -3.78 14.25 3.79
N VAL A 59 -4.86 13.65 3.28
CA VAL A 59 -4.94 12.19 3.17
C VAL A 59 -3.91 11.67 2.15
N HIS A 60 -3.81 12.32 0.99
CA HIS A 60 -2.78 11.97 -0.01
C HIS A 60 -1.37 12.10 0.55
N GLY A 61 -1.13 13.16 1.34
CA GLY A 61 0.17 13.39 1.95
C GLY A 61 0.58 12.23 2.85
N VAL A 62 -0.34 11.75 3.66
CA VAL A 62 -0.06 10.62 4.55
C VAL A 62 0.21 9.35 3.75
N ILE A 63 -0.63 9.05 2.77
CA ILE A 63 -0.48 7.84 1.96
C ILE A 63 0.85 7.85 1.20
N SER A 64 1.24 9.02 0.67
CA SER A 64 2.48 9.14 -0.08
C SER A 64 3.72 9.14 0.82
N PHE A 65 3.62 9.71 2.02
CA PHE A 65 4.75 9.82 2.94
C PHE A 65 5.16 8.48 3.54
N TYR A 66 4.18 7.64 3.88
CA TYR A 66 4.46 6.36 4.53
C TYR A 66 4.55 5.24 3.50
N HIS A 67 5.67 4.54 3.48
CA HIS A 67 5.95 3.48 2.53
C HIS A 67 5.00 2.29 2.61
N ASP A 68 4.34 2.12 3.74
CA ASP A 68 3.44 0.99 3.95
C ASP A 68 2.16 1.11 3.13
N PHE A 69 1.76 2.32 2.74
CA PHE A 69 0.53 2.54 2.01
C PHE A 69 0.76 2.56 0.50
N ARG A 70 -0.22 2.07 -0.25
CA ARG A 70 -0.14 2.04 -1.71
C ARG A 70 -1.51 2.17 -2.35
N TYR A 71 -1.53 2.73 -3.53
CA TYR A 71 -2.76 2.88 -4.31
C TYR A 71 -3.03 1.70 -5.23
N GLN A 72 -2.04 0.82 -5.41
CA GLN A 72 -2.15 -0.34 -6.28
C GLN A 72 -2.05 -1.62 -5.47
N PRO A 73 -2.82 -2.66 -5.79
CA PRO A 73 -2.70 -3.92 -5.06
C PRO A 73 -1.34 -4.56 -5.31
N ARG A 74 -0.80 -5.19 -4.28
CA ARG A 74 0.41 -6.00 -4.43
C ARG A 74 0.06 -7.34 -5.05
N GLY A 75 1.10 -8.05 -5.51
CA GLY A 75 0.96 -9.42 -5.94
C GLY A 75 0.63 -10.34 -4.77
N MET A 76 0.30 -11.58 -5.09
CA MET A 76 -0.06 -12.58 -4.08
C MET A 76 1.08 -12.86 -3.10
N THR A 77 2.32 -12.80 -3.58
CA THR A 77 3.52 -12.98 -2.75
C THR A 77 4.41 -11.77 -2.90
N THR A 78 4.81 -11.18 -1.78
CA THR A 78 5.77 -10.09 -1.79
C THR A 78 7.14 -10.64 -1.47
N ILE A 79 8.13 -10.36 -2.32
CA ILE A 79 9.51 -10.76 -2.13
C ILE A 79 10.27 -9.56 -1.60
N HIS A 80 10.86 -9.70 -0.42
CA HIS A 80 11.66 -8.66 0.20
C HIS A 80 13.14 -8.98 0.00
N VAL A 81 13.87 -8.01 -0.54
CA VAL A 81 15.32 -8.14 -0.73
C VAL A 81 16.00 -7.14 0.20
N CYS A 82 16.88 -7.64 1.05
CA CYS A 82 17.59 -6.79 2.00
C CYS A 82 18.64 -5.95 1.27
N ARG A 83 18.55 -4.64 1.44
CA ARG A 83 19.51 -3.69 0.88
C ARG A 83 20.31 -2.98 1.96
N ALA A 84 20.28 -3.48 3.19
CA ALA A 84 21.10 -2.94 4.26
C ALA A 84 22.57 -3.07 3.90
N GLU A 85 23.40 -2.20 4.45
CA GLU A 85 24.83 -2.18 4.16
C GLU A 85 25.49 -3.53 4.40
N ALA A 86 25.16 -4.18 5.50
CA ALA A 86 25.72 -5.50 5.83
C ALA A 86 25.33 -6.54 4.79
N CYS A 87 24.09 -6.53 4.30
CA CYS A 87 23.65 -7.48 3.28
C CYS A 87 24.32 -7.22 1.94
N GLN A 88 24.53 -5.95 1.59
CA GLN A 88 25.23 -5.63 0.35
C GLN A 88 26.66 -6.13 0.38
N ALA A 89 27.33 -6.04 1.53
CA ALA A 89 28.68 -6.57 1.70
C ALA A 89 28.71 -8.09 1.56
N MET A 90 27.61 -8.78 1.84
CA MET A 90 27.51 -10.23 1.73
C MET A 90 26.99 -10.70 0.36
N GLY A 91 26.95 -9.82 -0.63
CA GLY A 91 26.59 -10.20 -1.99
C GLY A 91 25.13 -10.00 -2.37
N SER A 92 24.36 -9.22 -1.59
CA SER A 92 22.94 -9.02 -1.89
C SER A 92 22.71 -8.29 -3.20
N ARG A 93 23.69 -7.53 -3.71
CA ARG A 93 23.58 -6.87 -5.01
C ARG A 93 23.44 -7.87 -6.15
N ILE A 94 24.18 -8.98 -6.07
CA ILE A 94 24.10 -10.04 -7.08
C ILE A 94 22.74 -10.71 -6.99
N LEU A 95 22.27 -10.99 -5.79
CA LEU A 95 20.95 -11.56 -5.55
C LEU A 95 19.87 -10.63 -6.08
N GLU A 96 19.96 -9.33 -5.78
CA GLU A 96 19.02 -8.32 -6.24
C GLU A 96 18.90 -8.31 -7.75
N ALA A 97 20.03 -8.27 -8.46
CA ALA A 97 20.05 -8.27 -9.92
C ALA A 97 19.43 -9.56 -10.48
N HIS A 98 19.71 -10.69 -9.86
CA HIS A 98 19.18 -11.96 -10.28
C HIS A 98 17.65 -12.03 -10.11
N VAL A 99 17.14 -11.58 -8.96
CA VAL A 99 15.69 -11.57 -8.68
C VAL A 99 14.98 -10.64 -9.65
N LYS A 100 15.49 -9.44 -9.87
CA LYS A 100 14.91 -8.48 -10.82
C LYS A 100 14.86 -9.07 -12.23
N ALA A 101 15.94 -9.73 -12.66
CA ALA A 101 15.99 -10.33 -13.98
C ALA A 101 14.99 -11.47 -14.11
N ARG A 102 14.87 -12.31 -13.08
CA ARG A 102 13.95 -13.46 -13.14
C ARG A 102 12.49 -13.04 -13.12
N LEU A 103 12.15 -12.00 -12.38
CA LEU A 103 10.78 -11.52 -12.29
C LEU A 103 10.44 -10.50 -13.37
N GLY A 104 11.45 -9.88 -13.98
CA GLY A 104 11.23 -8.85 -15.00
C GLY A 104 10.66 -7.58 -14.45
N ILE A 105 10.87 -7.27 -13.18
CA ILE A 105 10.34 -6.09 -12.51
C ILE A 105 11.42 -5.44 -11.65
N ASP A 106 11.13 -4.22 -11.21
CA ASP A 106 11.98 -3.49 -10.28
C ASP A 106 11.26 -3.36 -8.93
N TYR A 107 11.92 -2.72 -7.97
CA TYR A 107 11.32 -2.48 -6.66
C TYR A 107 10.03 -1.66 -6.80
N GLY A 108 9.05 -2.02 -6.00
CA GLY A 108 7.74 -1.38 -6.03
C GLY A 108 6.81 -1.90 -7.11
N ASP A 109 7.31 -2.75 -8.00
CA ASP A 109 6.52 -3.29 -9.10
C ASP A 109 5.92 -4.65 -8.76
N THR A 110 4.88 -5.02 -9.51
CA THR A 110 4.26 -6.34 -9.44
C THR A 110 4.37 -6.99 -10.82
N THR A 111 4.59 -8.30 -10.84
CA THR A 111 4.66 -9.02 -12.12
C THR A 111 3.34 -8.94 -12.88
N ALA A 112 3.41 -9.08 -14.21
CA ALA A 112 2.23 -8.94 -15.07
C ALA A 112 1.11 -9.93 -14.73
N ASP A 113 1.46 -11.10 -14.21
CA ASP A 113 0.49 -12.11 -13.80
C ASP A 113 -0.09 -11.85 -12.39
N GLY A 114 0.36 -10.82 -11.70
CA GLY A 114 -0.11 -10.46 -10.36
C GLY A 114 0.37 -11.37 -9.25
N ARG A 115 1.34 -12.25 -9.51
CA ARG A 115 1.77 -13.24 -8.52
C ARG A 115 2.83 -12.73 -7.55
N PHE A 116 3.72 -11.86 -8.02
CA PHE A 116 4.86 -11.42 -7.21
C PHE A 116 5.02 -9.92 -7.24
N SER A 117 5.32 -9.37 -6.07
CA SER A 117 5.76 -7.98 -5.91
C SER A 117 7.16 -7.99 -5.30
N LEU A 118 7.97 -7.01 -5.65
CA LEU A 118 9.34 -6.90 -5.17
C LEU A 118 9.49 -5.63 -4.33
N GLU A 119 9.98 -5.78 -3.11
CA GLU A 119 10.16 -4.67 -2.18
C GLU A 119 11.55 -4.70 -1.56
N PRO A 120 12.22 -3.55 -1.40
CA PRO A 120 13.48 -3.51 -0.68
C PRO A 120 13.22 -3.46 0.82
N VAL A 121 14.14 -4.01 1.61
CA VAL A 121 14.16 -3.84 3.06
C VAL A 121 15.56 -3.45 3.49
N TYR A 122 15.65 -2.72 4.60
CA TYR A 122 16.92 -2.19 5.09
C TYR A 122 17.20 -2.61 6.53
#